data_cb963c989bc60cb60fef5d574d5aa649
#
_entry.id   cb963c989bc60cb60fef5d574d5aa649
#
_cell.length_a   1.000
_cell.length_b   1.000
_cell.length_c   1.000
_cell.angle_alpha   90.00
_cell.angle_beta   90.00
_cell.angle_gamma   90.00
#
_symmetry.space_group_name_H-M   'P 1'
#
loop_
_entity.id
_entity.type
_entity.pdbx_description
1 polymer ?
#
loop_
_entity_poly.entity_id
_entity_poly.type
_entity_poly.pdbx_seq_one_letter_code
_entity_poly.pdbx_strand_id
1 'polypeptide(L)'
;MARHLLQLIVLFALAGCAPATLAPPPPTAAVDPYTGERAAMVHEQIAGRGVRNSAVLAALSKVERHRFVPEEYARAAYADHPLPIGYGQTISQPYIVALMSEALEVKPGDRVLEIGTGSGYQAAVLAAMGAEVYTVEIIPELASQAAAVLGELGYTNVHTQNADGYFGWEAHAPYDAIIVTAAPDHLPQALGQQLKEGGRLVIPIGPVGSVQTLWLFEKQNGELTATNLGAVSFVPLTGGTK
;
A
#
# COMPACT_ATOMS: atom_id res chain seq x y z
N MET A 1 -52.24 -36.62 78.91
CA MET A 1 -51.99 -37.07 77.50
C MET A 1 -52.29 -35.91 76.59
N ALA A 2 -51.25 -35.15 76.21
CA ALA A 2 -51.39 -33.99 75.31
C ALA A 2 -50.68 -34.33 74.01
N ARG A 3 -51.41 -34.34 72.89
CA ARG A 3 -50.90 -34.49 71.52
C ARG A 3 -50.57 -33.13 70.97
N HIS A 4 -49.28 -32.85 70.72
CA HIS A 4 -48.83 -31.69 70.00
C HIS A 4 -48.93 -31.98 68.51
N LEU A 5 -49.71 -31.17 67.82
CA LEU A 5 -49.84 -31.16 66.35
C LEU A 5 -48.79 -30.19 65.79
N LEU A 6 -47.83 -30.71 65.04
CA LEU A 6 -46.80 -29.92 64.40
C LEU A 6 -47.30 -29.51 63.02
N GLN A 7 -47.55 -28.20 62.81
CA GLN A 7 -47.92 -27.67 61.51
C GLN A 7 -46.64 -27.38 60.70
N LEU A 8 -46.50 -28.03 59.55
CA LEU A 8 -45.43 -27.83 58.61
C LEU A 8 -45.82 -26.69 57.68
N ILE A 9 -45.13 -25.53 57.75
CA ILE A 9 -45.29 -24.41 56.82
C ILE A 9 -44.38 -24.63 55.62
N VAL A 10 -44.95 -24.89 54.43
CA VAL A 10 -44.22 -24.98 53.19
C VAL A 10 -44.15 -23.58 52.56
N LEU A 11 -42.95 -22.98 52.57
CA LEU A 11 -42.68 -21.73 51.82
C LEU A 11 -42.47 -22.04 50.34
N PHE A 12 -43.36 -21.60 49.47
CA PHE A 12 -43.14 -21.56 48.04
C PHE A 12 -42.30 -20.33 47.68
N ALA A 13 -41.05 -20.56 47.27
CA ALA A 13 -40.23 -19.51 46.67
C ALA A 13 -40.62 -19.32 45.19
N LEU A 14 -41.26 -18.19 44.86
CA LEU A 14 -41.51 -17.77 43.48
C LEU A 14 -40.20 -17.27 42.88
N ALA A 15 -39.54 -18.10 42.07
CA ALA A 15 -38.42 -17.67 41.25
C ALA A 15 -38.93 -16.75 40.09
N GLY A 16 -38.77 -15.45 40.26
CA GLY A 16 -39.06 -14.49 39.22
C GLY A 16 -38.06 -14.61 38.05
N CYS A 17 -38.50 -15.07 36.91
CA CYS A 17 -37.75 -14.94 35.66
C CYS A 17 -37.67 -13.47 35.25
N ALA A 18 -36.47 -12.87 35.43
CA ALA A 18 -36.18 -11.57 34.80
C ALA A 18 -36.08 -11.73 33.29
N PRO A 19 -36.71 -10.84 32.50
CA PRO A 19 -36.56 -10.92 31.04
C PRO A 19 -35.08 -10.66 30.69
N ALA A 20 -34.49 -11.59 29.88
CA ALA A 20 -33.16 -11.39 29.32
C ALA A 20 -33.21 -10.20 28.33
N THR A 21 -32.59 -9.09 28.68
CA THR A 21 -32.37 -7.97 27.75
C THR A 21 -31.41 -8.45 26.66
N LEU A 22 -31.94 -8.65 25.45
CA LEU A 22 -31.13 -8.90 24.25
C LEU A 22 -30.18 -7.72 24.07
N ALA A 23 -28.88 -7.99 24.04
CA ALA A 23 -27.88 -6.97 23.69
C ALA A 23 -28.21 -6.43 22.29
N PRO A 24 -28.04 -5.11 22.05
CA PRO A 24 -28.23 -4.56 20.72
C PRO A 24 -27.32 -5.27 19.72
N PRO A 25 -27.79 -5.50 18.46
CA PRO A 25 -26.95 -6.09 17.45
C PRO A 25 -25.68 -5.26 17.27
N PRO A 26 -24.51 -5.88 16.97
CA PRO A 26 -23.29 -5.14 16.71
C PRO A 26 -23.53 -4.15 15.57
N PRO A 27 -22.90 -2.95 15.62
CA PRO A 27 -23.05 -1.97 14.55
C PRO A 27 -22.69 -2.62 13.21
N THR A 28 -23.59 -2.53 12.26
CA THR A 28 -23.33 -2.96 10.87
C THR A 28 -22.11 -2.18 10.39
N ALA A 29 -21.05 -2.86 9.99
CA ALA A 29 -19.88 -2.21 9.42
C ALA A 29 -20.36 -1.28 8.29
N ALA A 30 -19.95 -0.01 8.33
CA ALA A 30 -20.31 0.94 7.30
C ALA A 30 -19.85 0.37 5.95
N VAL A 31 -20.77 0.27 5.00
CA VAL A 31 -20.44 -0.20 3.65
C VAL A 31 -19.54 0.85 3.02
N ASP A 32 -18.34 0.45 2.59
CA ASP A 32 -17.44 1.33 1.84
C ASP A 32 -18.15 1.77 0.54
N PRO A 33 -18.44 3.07 0.38
CA PRO A 33 -19.19 3.60 -0.75
C PRO A 33 -18.47 3.44 -2.09
N TYR A 34 -17.16 3.18 -2.08
CA TYR A 34 -16.31 3.07 -3.27
C TYR A 34 -16.03 1.64 -3.70
N THR A 35 -16.69 0.66 -3.11
CA THR A 35 -16.45 -0.78 -3.45
C THR A 35 -16.71 -1.07 -4.93
N GLY A 36 -17.75 -0.47 -5.52
CA GLY A 36 -18.08 -0.64 -6.95
C GLY A 36 -17.03 -0.03 -7.87
N GLU A 37 -16.62 1.21 -7.61
CA GLU A 37 -15.60 1.92 -8.39
C GLU A 37 -14.24 1.22 -8.30
N ARG A 38 -13.87 0.73 -7.11
CA ARG A 38 -12.63 -0.04 -6.91
C ARG A 38 -12.66 -1.35 -7.70
N ALA A 39 -13.78 -2.06 -7.70
CA ALA A 39 -13.94 -3.29 -8.48
C ALA A 39 -13.86 -3.03 -9.99
N ALA A 40 -14.52 -1.97 -10.48
CA ALA A 40 -14.45 -1.56 -11.88
C ALA A 40 -13.01 -1.16 -12.28
N MET A 41 -12.30 -0.39 -11.45
CA MET A 41 -10.88 -0.05 -11.65
C MET A 41 -10.04 -1.31 -11.87
N VAL A 42 -10.15 -2.28 -10.99
CA VAL A 42 -9.34 -3.52 -11.07
C VAL A 42 -9.71 -4.34 -12.30
N HIS A 43 -11.01 -4.50 -12.60
CA HIS A 43 -11.47 -5.35 -13.70
C HIS A 43 -11.21 -4.70 -15.08
N GLU A 44 -11.61 -3.44 -15.26
CA GLU A 44 -11.63 -2.80 -16.57
C GLU A 44 -10.30 -2.11 -16.90
N GLN A 45 -9.78 -1.32 -15.95
CA GLN A 45 -8.61 -0.47 -16.21
C GLN A 45 -7.29 -1.24 -16.01
N ILE A 46 -7.25 -2.29 -15.21
CA ILE A 46 -6.03 -3.02 -14.84
C ILE A 46 -6.00 -4.39 -15.51
N ALA A 47 -6.90 -5.32 -15.12
CA ALA A 47 -6.94 -6.65 -15.70
C ALA A 47 -7.31 -6.61 -17.20
N GLY A 48 -8.22 -5.72 -17.60
CA GLY A 48 -8.58 -5.48 -19.01
C GLY A 48 -7.40 -5.04 -19.88
N ARG A 49 -6.36 -4.43 -19.30
CA ARG A 49 -5.14 -3.97 -19.98
C ARG A 49 -3.96 -4.93 -19.88
N GLY A 50 -4.16 -6.13 -19.37
CA GLY A 50 -3.16 -7.20 -19.45
C GLY A 50 -2.42 -7.54 -18.16
N VAL A 51 -2.64 -6.84 -17.04
CA VAL A 51 -2.12 -7.24 -15.73
C VAL A 51 -2.80 -8.55 -15.31
N ARG A 52 -2.02 -9.58 -14.94
CA ARG A 52 -2.51 -10.94 -14.66
C ARG A 52 -2.10 -11.46 -13.29
N ASN A 53 -1.14 -10.85 -12.62
CA ASN A 53 -0.69 -11.30 -11.31
C ASN A 53 -1.83 -11.22 -10.29
N SER A 54 -2.26 -12.38 -9.78
CA SER A 54 -3.40 -12.47 -8.85
C SER A 54 -3.17 -11.75 -7.53
N ALA A 55 -1.91 -11.71 -7.03
CA ALA A 55 -1.59 -10.99 -5.79
C ALA A 55 -1.71 -9.48 -5.99
N VAL A 56 -1.28 -8.94 -7.13
CA VAL A 56 -1.45 -7.53 -7.50
C VAL A 56 -2.93 -7.16 -7.60
N LEU A 57 -3.73 -7.96 -8.34
CA LEU A 57 -5.15 -7.70 -8.50
C LEU A 57 -5.90 -7.78 -7.16
N ALA A 58 -5.56 -8.74 -6.31
CA ALA A 58 -6.13 -8.87 -4.97
C ALA A 58 -5.76 -7.69 -4.06
N ALA A 59 -4.48 -7.25 -4.08
CA ALA A 59 -4.02 -6.10 -3.32
C ALA A 59 -4.77 -4.82 -3.73
N LEU A 60 -4.87 -4.54 -5.03
CA LEU A 60 -5.58 -3.37 -5.56
C LEU A 60 -7.10 -3.42 -5.28
N SER A 61 -7.70 -4.61 -5.19
CA SER A 61 -9.09 -4.79 -4.78
C SER A 61 -9.30 -4.50 -3.29
N LYS A 62 -8.28 -4.72 -2.46
CA LYS A 62 -8.33 -4.55 -1.01
C LYS A 62 -7.98 -3.14 -0.56
N VAL A 63 -6.93 -2.53 -1.15
CA VAL A 63 -6.42 -1.23 -0.72
C VAL A 63 -7.37 -0.10 -1.12
N GLU A 64 -7.82 0.66 -0.13
CA GLU A 64 -8.78 1.75 -0.28
C GLU A 64 -8.09 3.02 -0.80
N ARG A 65 -7.88 3.12 -2.12
CA ARG A 65 -7.13 4.21 -2.75
C ARG A 65 -7.64 5.61 -2.37
N HIS A 66 -8.95 5.77 -2.16
CA HIS A 66 -9.56 7.05 -1.74
C HIS A 66 -9.04 7.54 -0.38
N ARG A 67 -8.47 6.67 0.46
CA ARG A 67 -7.85 7.03 1.74
C ARG A 67 -6.44 7.66 1.57
N PHE A 68 -5.86 7.59 0.38
CA PHE A 68 -4.52 8.06 0.04
C PHE A 68 -4.54 9.33 -0.84
N VAL A 69 -5.68 9.98 -0.97
CA VAL A 69 -5.83 11.25 -1.69
C VAL A 69 -6.48 12.28 -0.79
N PRO A 70 -6.29 13.60 -1.04
CA PRO A 70 -7.07 14.63 -0.38
C PRO A 70 -8.57 14.42 -0.59
N GLU A 71 -9.41 14.82 0.40
CA GLU A 71 -10.86 14.57 0.40
C GLU A 71 -11.56 15.08 -0.88
N GLU A 72 -11.12 16.21 -1.41
CA GLU A 72 -11.62 16.80 -2.66
C GLU A 72 -11.45 15.90 -3.88
N TYR A 73 -10.48 14.97 -3.85
CA TYR A 73 -10.21 14.00 -4.92
C TYR A 73 -10.76 12.60 -4.64
N ALA A 74 -11.38 12.35 -3.48
CA ALA A 74 -11.83 11.01 -3.10
C ALA A 74 -12.78 10.38 -4.13
N ARG A 75 -13.67 11.17 -4.75
CA ARG A 75 -14.59 10.71 -5.80
C ARG A 75 -13.89 10.33 -7.10
N ALA A 76 -12.72 10.89 -7.37
CA ALA A 76 -11.91 10.59 -8.55
C ALA A 76 -10.84 9.53 -8.29
N ALA A 77 -10.73 9.02 -7.05
CA ALA A 77 -9.64 8.14 -6.64
C ALA A 77 -9.49 6.88 -7.49
N TYR A 78 -10.56 6.39 -8.07
CA TYR A 78 -10.59 5.17 -8.86
C TYR A 78 -10.60 5.41 -10.39
N ALA A 79 -10.45 6.68 -10.82
CA ALA A 79 -10.28 7.00 -12.22
C ALA A 79 -8.85 6.70 -12.71
N ASP A 80 -8.69 6.36 -14.01
CA ASP A 80 -7.43 5.90 -14.59
C ASP A 80 -6.46 7.05 -14.94
N HIS A 81 -6.16 7.87 -13.94
CA HIS A 81 -5.18 8.96 -14.05
C HIS A 81 -4.52 9.29 -12.70
N PRO A 82 -3.36 9.97 -12.69
CA PRO A 82 -2.76 10.48 -11.46
C PRO A 82 -3.62 11.59 -10.85
N LEU A 83 -3.50 11.77 -9.50
CA LEU A 83 -4.19 12.84 -8.78
C LEU A 83 -3.19 13.62 -7.91
N PRO A 84 -3.39 14.94 -7.71
CA PRO A 84 -2.56 15.74 -6.82
C PRO A 84 -2.65 15.25 -5.37
N ILE A 85 -1.50 15.26 -4.67
CA ILE A 85 -1.40 14.97 -3.23
C ILE A 85 -0.75 16.10 -2.43
N GLY A 86 -0.60 17.26 -3.05
CA GLY A 86 0.12 18.40 -2.48
C GLY A 86 1.60 18.44 -2.83
N TYR A 87 2.26 19.53 -2.50
CA TYR A 87 3.71 19.74 -2.66
C TYR A 87 4.23 19.51 -4.10
N GLY A 88 3.36 19.70 -5.12
CA GLY A 88 3.68 19.43 -6.51
C GLY A 88 3.77 17.93 -6.87
N GLN A 89 3.37 17.04 -5.96
CA GLN A 89 3.43 15.59 -6.15
C GLN A 89 2.06 14.99 -6.48
N THR A 90 2.07 13.77 -6.99
CA THR A 90 0.85 13.05 -7.37
C THR A 90 0.88 11.61 -6.87
N ILE A 91 -0.29 11.05 -6.55
CA ILE A 91 -0.49 9.60 -6.51
C ILE A 91 -0.53 9.07 -7.95
N SER A 92 0.24 8.04 -8.27
CA SER A 92 0.34 7.49 -9.62
C SER A 92 -1.00 6.91 -10.11
N GLN A 93 -1.19 6.91 -11.45
CA GLN A 93 -2.31 6.25 -12.12
C GLN A 93 -2.44 4.79 -11.64
N PRO A 94 -3.65 4.27 -11.36
CA PRO A 94 -3.85 2.90 -10.88
C PRO A 94 -3.21 1.83 -11.76
N TYR A 95 -3.30 1.96 -13.07
CA TYR A 95 -2.68 1.03 -14.01
C TYR A 95 -1.15 1.01 -13.88
N ILE A 96 -0.51 2.15 -13.69
CA ILE A 96 0.95 2.23 -13.52
C ILE A 96 1.39 1.58 -12.20
N VAL A 97 0.66 1.80 -11.10
CA VAL A 97 0.88 1.08 -9.83
C VAL A 97 0.83 -0.43 -10.03
N ALA A 98 -0.18 -0.92 -10.75
CA ALA A 98 -0.36 -2.33 -11.06
C ALA A 98 0.78 -2.89 -11.92
N LEU A 99 1.12 -2.22 -13.02
CA LEU A 99 2.17 -2.61 -13.96
C LEU A 99 3.54 -2.71 -13.28
N MET A 100 3.89 -1.70 -12.48
CA MET A 100 5.15 -1.69 -11.75
C MET A 100 5.20 -2.79 -10.67
N SER A 101 4.09 -2.99 -9.94
CA SER A 101 3.99 -4.05 -8.93
C SER A 101 4.07 -5.46 -9.55
N GLU A 102 3.46 -5.68 -10.72
CA GLU A 102 3.53 -6.94 -11.46
C GLU A 102 4.96 -7.22 -11.95
N ALA A 103 5.64 -6.21 -12.50
CA ALA A 103 7.00 -6.34 -13.01
C ALA A 103 8.03 -6.70 -11.92
N LEU A 104 7.77 -6.35 -10.67
CA LEU A 104 8.63 -6.70 -9.53
C LEU A 104 8.55 -8.17 -9.13
N GLU A 105 7.46 -8.88 -9.46
CA GLU A 105 7.22 -10.28 -9.06
C GLU A 105 7.38 -10.55 -7.55
N VAL A 106 6.96 -9.58 -6.72
CA VAL A 106 7.07 -9.65 -5.26
C VAL A 106 6.33 -10.85 -4.69
N LYS A 107 6.97 -11.53 -3.73
CA LYS A 107 6.41 -12.66 -2.98
C LYS A 107 6.19 -12.28 -1.52
N PRO A 108 5.28 -12.96 -0.81
CA PRO A 108 5.12 -12.77 0.62
C PRO A 108 6.44 -12.99 1.37
N GLY A 109 6.79 -12.01 2.22
CA GLY A 109 8.04 -12.00 2.98
C GLY A 109 9.24 -11.36 2.27
N ASP A 110 9.10 -10.98 0.99
CA ASP A 110 10.15 -10.24 0.29
C ASP A 110 10.34 -8.86 0.92
N ARG A 111 11.59 -8.44 0.99
CA ARG A 111 11.97 -7.10 1.43
C ARG A 111 12.01 -6.16 0.25
N VAL A 112 11.14 -5.15 0.25
CA VAL A 112 10.97 -4.20 -0.86
C VAL A 112 11.37 -2.79 -0.43
N LEU A 113 12.23 -2.12 -1.21
CA LEU A 113 12.53 -0.70 -1.06
C LEU A 113 11.67 0.11 -2.04
N GLU A 114 10.97 1.10 -1.55
CA GLU A 114 10.27 2.11 -2.35
C GLU A 114 10.96 3.47 -2.19
N ILE A 115 11.22 4.14 -3.31
CA ILE A 115 11.71 5.50 -3.37
C ILE A 115 10.61 6.42 -3.88
N GLY A 116 10.19 7.38 -3.04
CA GLY A 116 9.06 8.26 -3.28
C GLY A 116 7.78 7.72 -2.65
N THR A 117 7.68 7.75 -1.32
CA THR A 117 6.48 7.32 -0.58
C THR A 117 5.23 8.05 -1.04
N GLY A 118 5.35 9.35 -1.30
CA GLY A 118 4.24 10.21 -1.70
C GLY A 118 3.05 10.08 -0.75
N SER A 119 1.94 9.56 -1.25
CA SER A 119 0.73 9.30 -0.45
C SER A 119 0.81 8.04 0.42
N GLY A 120 1.75 7.12 0.16
CA GLY A 120 1.82 5.78 0.77
C GLY A 120 1.02 4.69 0.06
N TYR A 121 0.34 5.01 -1.06
CA TYR A 121 -0.53 4.05 -1.74
C TYR A 121 0.23 2.87 -2.35
N GLN A 122 1.35 3.13 -3.04
CA GLN A 122 2.19 2.06 -3.62
C GLN A 122 2.77 1.18 -2.51
N ALA A 123 3.24 1.76 -1.39
CA ALA A 123 3.68 1.01 -0.22
C ALA A 123 2.56 0.11 0.33
N ALA A 124 1.33 0.63 0.46
CA ALA A 124 0.18 -0.13 0.92
C ALA A 124 -0.18 -1.30 -0.01
N VAL A 125 -0.06 -1.12 -1.34
CA VAL A 125 -0.29 -2.19 -2.33
C VAL A 125 0.75 -3.30 -2.17
N LEU A 126 2.05 -2.95 -2.08
CA LEU A 126 3.12 -3.93 -1.87
C LEU A 126 2.98 -4.66 -0.53
N ALA A 127 2.63 -3.94 0.53
CA ALA A 127 2.37 -4.52 1.85
C ALA A 127 1.17 -5.48 1.84
N ALA A 128 0.10 -5.14 1.08
CA ALA A 128 -1.06 -6.01 0.90
C ALA A 128 -0.74 -7.28 0.08
N MET A 129 0.32 -7.27 -0.74
CA MET A 129 0.88 -8.45 -1.41
C MET A 129 1.71 -9.34 -0.46
N GLY A 130 1.96 -8.88 0.77
CA GLY A 130 2.70 -9.60 1.80
C GLY A 130 4.18 -9.23 1.91
N ALA A 131 4.64 -8.18 1.24
CA ALA A 131 6.01 -7.68 1.37
C ALA A 131 6.26 -6.99 2.69
N GLU A 132 7.53 -6.98 3.12
CA GLU A 132 8.08 -6.07 4.13
C GLU A 132 8.61 -4.84 3.41
N VAL A 133 7.91 -3.71 3.53
CA VAL A 133 8.16 -2.52 2.72
C VAL A 133 8.94 -1.48 3.50
N TYR A 134 10.02 -0.99 2.91
CA TYR A 134 10.84 0.13 3.37
C TYR A 134 10.66 1.27 2.38
N THR A 135 10.08 2.39 2.81
CA THR A 135 9.75 3.49 1.89
C THR A 135 10.39 4.79 2.33
N VAL A 136 10.97 5.51 1.37
CA VAL A 136 11.75 6.74 1.60
C VAL A 136 11.09 7.90 0.88
N GLU A 137 10.89 9.00 1.63
CA GLU A 137 10.31 10.25 1.12
C GLU A 137 11.20 11.43 1.51
N ILE A 138 11.51 12.28 0.52
CA ILE A 138 12.35 13.46 0.76
C ILE A 138 11.57 14.65 1.32
N ILE A 139 10.25 14.74 1.03
CA ILE A 139 9.38 15.83 1.48
C ILE A 139 8.85 15.49 2.88
N PRO A 140 9.26 16.20 3.94
CA PRO A 140 8.92 15.84 5.34
C PRO A 140 7.41 15.76 5.60
N GLU A 141 6.65 16.66 4.99
CA GLU A 141 5.21 16.72 5.16
C GLU A 141 4.51 15.50 4.56
N LEU A 142 4.93 15.06 3.34
CA LEU A 142 4.40 13.85 2.73
C LEU A 142 4.83 12.60 3.51
N ALA A 143 6.08 12.53 3.95
CA ALA A 143 6.55 11.43 4.79
C ALA A 143 5.71 11.28 6.06
N SER A 144 5.40 12.40 6.73
CA SER A 144 4.56 12.40 7.93
C SER A 144 3.11 12.02 7.65
N GLN A 145 2.52 12.56 6.57
CA GLN A 145 1.14 12.24 6.15
C GLN A 145 1.00 10.76 5.77
N ALA A 146 1.91 10.23 4.96
CA ALA A 146 1.91 8.83 4.56
C ALA A 146 2.05 7.89 5.77
N ALA A 147 2.99 8.18 6.70
CA ALA A 147 3.16 7.40 7.91
C ALA A 147 1.89 7.37 8.78
N ALA A 148 1.19 8.51 8.89
CA ALA A 148 -0.06 8.60 9.64
C ALA A 148 -1.17 7.74 8.99
N VAL A 149 -1.39 7.86 7.68
CA VAL A 149 -2.42 7.09 6.95
C VAL A 149 -2.11 5.59 6.99
N LEU A 150 -0.86 5.20 6.74
CA LEU A 150 -0.44 3.80 6.79
C LEU A 150 -0.63 3.20 8.19
N GLY A 151 -0.29 3.96 9.25
CA GLY A 151 -0.51 3.55 10.64
C GLY A 151 -1.99 3.43 11.00
N GLU A 152 -2.84 4.39 10.60
CA GLU A 152 -4.29 4.36 10.80
C GLU A 152 -4.93 3.13 10.12
N LEU A 153 -4.46 2.79 8.92
CA LEU A 153 -4.96 1.66 8.14
C LEU A 153 -4.34 0.30 8.57
N GLY A 154 -3.44 0.30 9.57
CA GLY A 154 -2.89 -0.91 10.16
C GLY A 154 -1.81 -1.62 9.33
N TYR A 155 -1.10 -0.92 8.44
CA TYR A 155 0.02 -1.49 7.69
C TYR A 155 1.28 -1.57 8.56
N THR A 156 1.37 -2.60 9.41
CA THR A 156 2.50 -2.82 10.35
C THR A 156 3.78 -3.31 9.67
N ASN A 157 3.68 -3.76 8.42
CA ASN A 157 4.78 -4.21 7.57
C ASN A 157 5.28 -3.12 6.60
N VAL A 158 4.99 -1.84 6.89
CA VAL A 158 5.53 -0.69 6.16
C VAL A 158 6.37 0.17 7.11
N HIS A 159 7.63 0.39 6.76
CA HIS A 159 8.59 1.22 7.47
C HIS A 159 8.86 2.48 6.66
N THR A 160 8.65 3.65 7.24
CA THR A 160 8.79 4.93 6.56
C THR A 160 10.04 5.67 7.05
N GLN A 161 10.75 6.34 6.13
CA GLN A 161 11.88 7.21 6.44
C GLN A 161 11.77 8.53 5.69
N ASN A 162 11.98 9.66 6.37
CA ASN A 162 12.20 10.93 5.71
C ASN A 162 13.69 11.11 5.42
N ALA A 163 14.10 10.94 4.17
CA ALA A 163 15.48 11.02 3.72
C ALA A 163 15.55 11.26 2.20
N ASP A 164 16.77 11.47 1.69
CA ASP A 164 17.05 11.52 0.26
C ASP A 164 17.08 10.08 -0.33
N GLY A 165 16.06 9.74 -1.09
CA GLY A 165 15.89 8.43 -1.71
C GLY A 165 16.94 8.07 -2.76
N TYR A 166 17.70 9.05 -3.26
CA TYR A 166 18.79 8.82 -4.20
C TYR A 166 19.85 7.85 -3.65
N PHE A 167 20.00 7.83 -2.30
CA PHE A 167 20.94 6.95 -1.58
C PHE A 167 20.33 5.64 -1.12
N GLY A 168 19.03 5.40 -1.39
CA GLY A 168 18.30 4.23 -0.89
C GLY A 168 18.17 4.22 0.63
N TRP A 169 18.11 3.02 1.21
CA TRP A 169 18.10 2.81 2.67
C TRP A 169 19.02 1.64 3.05
N GLU A 170 20.31 1.94 3.14
CA GLU A 170 21.39 0.95 3.29
C GLU A 170 21.22 0.03 4.51
N ALA A 171 20.70 0.58 5.63
CA ALA A 171 20.58 -0.16 6.88
C ALA A 171 19.69 -1.42 6.79
N HIS A 172 18.85 -1.51 5.77
CA HIS A 172 17.94 -2.66 5.55
C HIS A 172 18.25 -3.45 4.28
N ALA A 173 19.29 -3.07 3.55
CA ALA A 173 19.77 -3.82 2.37
C ALA A 173 20.34 -5.20 2.77
N PRO A 174 20.38 -6.19 1.85
CA PRO A 174 19.89 -6.11 0.47
C PRO A 174 18.37 -6.30 0.35
N TYR A 175 17.78 -5.75 -0.73
CA TYR A 175 16.36 -5.84 -1.04
C TYR A 175 16.09 -6.88 -2.13
N ASP A 176 15.00 -7.63 -1.98
CA ASP A 176 14.53 -8.58 -3.01
C ASP A 176 13.97 -7.83 -4.22
N ALA A 177 13.33 -6.67 -3.99
CA ALA A 177 12.85 -5.79 -5.05
C ALA A 177 13.01 -4.31 -4.67
N ILE A 178 13.15 -3.43 -5.69
CA ILE A 178 13.20 -1.97 -5.53
C ILE A 178 12.22 -1.35 -6.52
N ILE A 179 11.43 -0.38 -6.06
CA ILE A 179 10.53 0.42 -6.88
C ILE A 179 10.83 1.90 -6.70
N VAL A 180 10.92 2.64 -7.80
CA VAL A 180 11.12 4.08 -7.79
C VAL A 180 9.92 4.76 -8.42
N THR A 181 9.22 5.61 -7.68
CA THR A 181 7.96 6.25 -8.09
C THR A 181 8.13 7.72 -8.49
N ALA A 182 9.36 8.13 -8.70
CA ALA A 182 9.76 9.44 -9.24
C ALA A 182 10.87 9.22 -10.28
N ALA A 183 11.01 10.13 -11.27
CA ALA A 183 11.91 9.94 -12.40
C ALA A 183 13.26 10.64 -12.20
N PRO A 184 14.37 9.93 -12.03
CA PRO A 184 15.72 10.46 -12.20
C PRO A 184 16.11 10.48 -13.69
N ASP A 185 17.20 11.17 -14.00
CA ASP A 185 17.81 11.18 -15.35
C ASP A 185 18.68 9.93 -15.63
N HIS A 186 19.08 9.19 -14.59
CA HIS A 186 19.82 7.94 -14.66
C HIS A 186 19.50 7.03 -13.46
N LEU A 187 19.91 5.76 -13.51
CA LEU A 187 19.77 4.83 -12.39
C LEU A 187 20.74 5.24 -11.25
N PRO A 188 20.22 5.60 -10.05
CA PRO A 188 21.08 5.87 -8.89
C PRO A 188 21.90 4.62 -8.53
N GLN A 189 23.23 4.78 -8.45
CA GLN A 189 24.17 3.66 -8.21
C GLN A 189 23.85 2.90 -6.92
N ALA A 190 23.47 3.63 -5.86
CA ALA A 190 23.14 3.04 -4.56
C ALA A 190 22.01 2.02 -4.65
N LEU A 191 21.00 2.25 -5.50
CA LEU A 191 19.86 1.35 -5.65
C LEU A 191 20.30 0.02 -6.29
N GLY A 192 21.13 0.07 -7.34
CA GLY A 192 21.70 -1.15 -7.94
C GLY A 192 22.60 -1.94 -6.97
N GLN A 193 23.34 -1.24 -6.10
CA GLN A 193 24.17 -1.88 -5.07
C GLN A 193 23.33 -2.55 -3.98
N GLN A 194 22.23 -1.91 -3.55
CA GLN A 194 21.32 -2.42 -2.52
C GLN A 194 20.36 -3.49 -3.02
N LEU A 195 20.27 -3.71 -4.34
CA LEU A 195 19.48 -4.79 -4.92
C LEU A 195 20.18 -6.13 -4.72
N LYS A 196 19.44 -7.13 -4.26
CA LYS A 196 19.89 -8.51 -4.07
C LYS A 196 20.22 -9.17 -5.41
N GLU A 197 21.10 -10.17 -5.40
CA GLU A 197 21.28 -11.07 -6.54
C GLU A 197 19.96 -11.80 -6.85
N GLY A 198 19.56 -11.82 -8.13
CA GLY A 198 18.23 -12.27 -8.57
C GLY A 198 17.10 -11.28 -8.32
N GLY A 199 17.39 -10.11 -7.72
CA GLY A 199 16.40 -9.07 -7.42
C GLY A 199 15.98 -8.28 -8.65
N ARG A 200 14.83 -7.57 -8.52
CA ARG A 200 14.21 -6.76 -9.58
C ARG A 200 14.07 -5.31 -9.14
N LEU A 201 14.36 -4.38 -10.06
CA LEU A 201 14.22 -2.95 -9.81
C LEU A 201 13.41 -2.32 -10.95
N VAL A 202 12.31 -1.64 -10.61
CA VAL A 202 11.47 -0.92 -11.56
C VAL A 202 11.59 0.58 -11.31
N ILE A 203 11.92 1.34 -12.37
CA ILE A 203 12.24 2.77 -12.29
C ILE A 203 11.92 3.49 -13.61
N PRO A 204 11.25 4.65 -13.57
CA PRO A 204 11.18 5.56 -14.73
C PRO A 204 12.50 6.35 -14.86
N ILE A 205 13.11 6.35 -16.04
CA ILE A 205 14.33 7.13 -16.30
C ILE A 205 14.10 8.03 -17.48
N GLY A 206 14.49 9.32 -17.36
CA GLY A 206 14.45 10.28 -18.45
C GLY A 206 14.46 11.73 -17.96
N PRO A 207 14.44 12.68 -18.90
CA PRO A 207 14.55 14.09 -18.59
C PRO A 207 13.34 14.62 -17.80
N VAL A 208 13.60 15.56 -16.91
CA VAL A 208 12.57 16.24 -16.12
C VAL A 208 11.57 16.95 -17.03
N GLY A 209 10.26 16.80 -16.75
CA GLY A 209 9.19 17.45 -17.51
C GLY A 209 8.96 16.89 -18.92
N SER A 210 9.52 15.73 -19.23
CA SER A 210 9.38 15.03 -20.50
C SER A 210 8.81 13.62 -20.29
N VAL A 211 8.64 12.89 -21.38
CA VAL A 211 8.31 11.46 -21.32
C VAL A 211 9.55 10.68 -20.92
N GLN A 212 9.39 9.81 -19.91
CA GLN A 212 10.43 8.89 -19.45
C GLN A 212 10.16 7.49 -20.00
N THR A 213 11.17 6.65 -19.96
CA THR A 213 11.04 5.21 -20.18
C THR A 213 10.97 4.49 -18.83
N LEU A 214 9.94 3.67 -18.63
CA LEU A 214 9.88 2.75 -17.50
C LEU A 214 10.78 1.55 -17.77
N TRP A 215 11.73 1.33 -16.89
CA TRP A 215 12.70 0.24 -17.00
C TRP A 215 12.48 -0.78 -15.89
N LEU A 216 12.62 -2.06 -16.24
CA LEU A 216 12.87 -3.16 -15.33
C LEU A 216 14.35 -3.53 -15.41
N PHE A 217 15.04 -3.51 -14.29
CA PHE A 217 16.39 -4.06 -14.14
C PHE A 217 16.33 -5.35 -13.34
N GLU A 218 17.04 -6.38 -13.80
CA GLU A 218 17.22 -7.66 -13.13
C GLU A 218 18.71 -7.87 -12.85
N LYS A 219 19.06 -8.19 -11.57
CA LYS A 219 20.44 -8.38 -11.17
C LYS A 219 20.82 -9.84 -11.29
N GLN A 220 21.82 -10.14 -12.12
CA GLN A 220 22.36 -11.50 -12.30
C GLN A 220 23.88 -11.46 -12.40
N ASN A 221 24.57 -12.26 -11.58
CA ASN A 221 26.04 -12.31 -11.50
C ASN A 221 26.68 -10.94 -11.24
N GLY A 222 26.02 -10.12 -10.42
CA GLY A 222 26.45 -8.76 -10.09
C GLY A 222 26.15 -7.71 -11.16
N GLU A 223 25.65 -8.08 -12.34
CA GLU A 223 25.31 -7.19 -13.44
C GLU A 223 23.79 -6.91 -13.50
N LEU A 224 23.42 -5.75 -14.03
CA LEU A 224 22.04 -5.35 -14.24
C LEU A 224 21.68 -5.47 -15.73
N THR A 225 20.69 -6.29 -16.04
CA THR A 225 20.08 -6.34 -17.37
C THR A 225 18.81 -5.50 -17.39
N ALA A 226 18.60 -4.72 -18.46
CA ALA A 226 17.50 -3.76 -18.56
C ALA A 226 16.47 -4.19 -19.60
N THR A 227 15.18 -4.15 -19.22
CA THR A 227 14.02 -4.34 -20.12
C THR A 227 13.17 -3.10 -20.13
N ASN A 228 12.82 -2.60 -21.33
CA ASN A 228 11.94 -1.45 -21.53
C ASN A 228 10.47 -1.89 -21.37
N LEU A 229 9.76 -1.29 -20.40
CA LEU A 229 8.34 -1.57 -20.10
C LEU A 229 7.38 -0.55 -20.78
N GLY A 230 7.91 0.49 -21.44
CA GLY A 230 7.10 1.49 -22.12
C GLY A 230 7.33 2.92 -21.67
N ALA A 231 6.59 3.82 -22.30
CA ALA A 231 6.66 5.26 -22.03
C ALA A 231 5.75 5.65 -20.86
N VAL A 232 6.25 6.51 -19.96
CA VAL A 232 5.56 7.00 -18.76
C VAL A 232 5.83 8.48 -18.52
N SER A 233 5.07 9.08 -17.62
CA SER A 233 5.31 10.45 -17.14
C SER A 233 5.22 10.49 -15.63
N PHE A 234 6.34 10.71 -14.96
CA PHE A 234 6.47 10.83 -13.52
C PHE A 234 6.97 12.23 -13.12
N VAL A 235 6.71 12.60 -11.89
CA VAL A 235 7.36 13.72 -11.23
C VAL A 235 8.88 13.44 -11.11
N PRO A 236 9.74 14.50 -11.10
CA PRO A 236 11.17 14.29 -10.98
C PRO A 236 11.57 13.70 -9.62
N LEU A 237 12.55 12.79 -9.62
CA LEU A 237 13.27 12.42 -8.40
C LEU A 237 14.16 13.59 -8.01
N THR A 238 13.88 14.17 -6.83
CA THR A 238 14.68 15.29 -6.27
C THR A 238 15.67 14.77 -5.23
N GLY A 239 16.81 15.44 -5.09
CA GLY A 239 17.90 15.02 -4.21
C GLY A 239 19.20 14.73 -4.98
N GLY A 240 20.03 13.82 -4.44
CA GLY A 240 21.29 13.40 -5.06
C GLY A 240 22.47 14.37 -4.88
N THR A 241 22.28 15.46 -4.14
CA THR A 241 23.34 16.40 -3.79
C THR A 241 23.84 16.13 -2.37
N LYS A 242 25.13 15.73 -2.26
CA LYS A 242 25.87 15.70 -0.99
C LYS A 242 26.73 16.94 -0.86
#